data_4e9ced993d0d3ec2e5b7958ab919528e
#
_entry.id   4e9ced993d0d3ec2e5b7958ab919528e
#
_cell.length_a   1.000
_cell.length_b   1.000
_cell.length_c   1.000
_cell.angle_alpha   90.00
_cell.angle_beta   90.00
_cell.angle_gamma   90.00
#
_symmetry.space_group_name_H-M   'P 1'
#
loop_
_entity.id
_entity.type
_entity.pdbx_description
1 polymer ?
#
loop_
_entity_poly.entity_id
_entity_poly.type
_entity_poly.pdbx_seq_one_letter_code
_entity_poly.pdbx_strand_id
1 'polypeptide(L)'
;MDFRFTEEQNGFRQKIRAFLAKELPSDWLTGGAPEDETDEWWKFTQKFLKKIGDNGWISAGWPKEFGGQERPTWEDAIFGEELAYWRAPAQDYWFRWKMIAALLLHFGNDEQKRKHLPGIASGQVYWCQGFSEPGAGSDLGGCQVKAQDKGDYFLV
;
A
#
# COMPACT_ATOMS: atom_id res chain seq x y z
N MET A 1 -0.74 -19.18 27.18
CA MET A 1 -1.15 -18.30 26.05
C MET A 1 -0.98 -19.12 24.79
N ASP A 2 -2.03 -19.24 23.96
CA ASP A 2 -1.95 -20.01 22.70
C ASP A 2 -1.68 -19.02 21.57
N PHE A 3 -0.59 -19.23 20.81
CA PHE A 3 -0.18 -18.38 19.69
C PHE A 3 -0.51 -19.01 18.33
N ARG A 4 -1.25 -20.12 18.33
CA ARG A 4 -1.66 -20.76 17.06
C ARG A 4 -2.75 -19.96 16.40
N PHE A 5 -2.70 -19.90 15.09
CA PHE A 5 -3.78 -19.31 14.29
C PHE A 5 -5.04 -20.18 14.38
N THR A 6 -6.20 -19.52 14.36
CA THR A 6 -7.51 -20.19 14.28
C THR A 6 -7.69 -20.82 12.87
N GLU A 7 -8.70 -21.68 12.73
CA GLU A 7 -9.07 -22.24 11.42
C GLU A 7 -9.44 -21.13 10.40
N GLU A 8 -10.16 -20.11 10.83
CA GLU A 8 -10.53 -18.95 10.01
C GLU A 8 -9.28 -18.20 9.53
N GLN A 9 -8.35 -17.90 10.43
CA GLN A 9 -7.09 -17.22 10.10
C GLN A 9 -6.23 -18.05 9.15
N ASN A 10 -6.16 -19.36 9.37
CA ASN A 10 -5.46 -20.27 8.47
C ASN A 10 -6.14 -20.34 7.09
N GLY A 11 -7.47 -20.37 7.04
CA GLY A 11 -8.25 -20.32 5.80
C GLY A 11 -7.97 -19.05 4.99
N PHE A 12 -7.93 -17.90 5.66
CA PHE A 12 -7.57 -16.63 5.03
C PHE A 12 -6.13 -16.66 4.50
N ARG A 13 -5.16 -17.14 5.27
CA ARG A 13 -3.76 -17.31 4.85
C ARG A 13 -3.66 -18.17 3.58
N GLN A 14 -4.36 -19.30 3.53
CA GLN A 14 -4.37 -20.16 2.35
C GLN A 14 -4.97 -19.46 1.12
N LYS A 15 -6.00 -18.63 1.30
CA LYS A 15 -6.56 -17.81 0.23
C LYS A 15 -5.52 -16.84 -0.35
N ILE A 16 -4.77 -16.15 0.53
CA ILE A 16 -3.70 -15.24 0.08
C ILE A 16 -2.60 -15.99 -0.64
N ARG A 17 -2.15 -17.13 -0.11
CA ARG A 17 -1.13 -17.97 -0.74
C ARG A 17 -1.55 -18.48 -2.12
N ALA A 18 -2.79 -18.93 -2.26
CA ALA A 18 -3.33 -19.36 -3.55
C ALA A 18 -3.36 -18.24 -4.58
N PHE A 19 -3.72 -17.01 -4.14
CA PHE A 19 -3.65 -15.82 -4.98
C PHE A 19 -2.21 -15.53 -5.41
N LEU A 20 -1.27 -15.49 -4.48
CA LEU A 20 0.13 -15.18 -4.77
C LEU A 20 0.74 -16.22 -5.71
N ALA A 21 0.50 -17.52 -5.47
CA ALA A 21 0.95 -18.61 -6.34
C ALA A 21 0.38 -18.54 -7.76
N LYS A 22 -0.81 -17.95 -7.92
CA LYS A 22 -1.45 -17.76 -9.23
C LYS A 22 -0.92 -16.54 -9.97
N GLU A 23 -0.69 -15.45 -9.24
CA GLU A 23 -0.42 -14.13 -9.85
C GLU A 23 1.07 -13.85 -10.00
N LEU A 24 1.93 -14.50 -9.23
CA LEU A 24 3.38 -14.41 -9.38
C LEU A 24 3.90 -15.51 -10.32
N PRO A 25 4.91 -15.25 -11.15
CA PRO A 25 5.60 -16.28 -11.92
C PRO A 25 6.06 -17.46 -11.06
N SER A 26 6.05 -18.66 -11.61
CA SER A 26 6.40 -19.89 -10.86
C SER A 26 7.83 -19.90 -10.31
N ASP A 27 8.72 -19.17 -10.95
CA ASP A 27 10.13 -18.97 -10.58
C ASP A 27 10.41 -17.65 -9.84
N TRP A 28 9.35 -16.95 -9.40
CA TRP A 28 9.43 -15.63 -8.75
C TRP A 28 10.48 -15.57 -7.63
N LEU A 29 10.48 -16.55 -6.73
CA LEU A 29 11.41 -16.58 -5.60
C LEU A 29 12.82 -17.06 -5.98
N THR A 30 13.00 -17.58 -7.19
CA THR A 30 14.27 -18.16 -7.65
C THR A 30 14.94 -17.39 -8.79
N GLY A 31 14.44 -16.19 -9.09
CA GLY A 31 15.04 -15.29 -10.07
C GLY A 31 14.13 -14.91 -11.25
N GLY A 32 12.87 -15.38 -11.27
CA GLY A 32 11.90 -15.01 -12.32
C GLY A 32 11.20 -13.67 -12.12
N ALA A 33 11.51 -12.95 -11.03
CA ALA A 33 11.05 -11.58 -10.86
C ALA A 33 11.79 -10.65 -11.85
N PRO A 34 11.08 -9.69 -12.51
CA PRO A 34 11.76 -8.63 -13.25
C PRO A 34 12.74 -7.87 -12.35
N GLU A 35 13.81 -7.36 -12.95
CA GLU A 35 14.76 -6.53 -12.21
C GLU A 35 14.06 -5.29 -11.64
N ASP A 36 14.32 -4.98 -10.38
CA ASP A 36 13.73 -3.86 -9.67
C ASP A 36 14.06 -2.52 -10.36
N GLU A 37 13.15 -1.55 -10.26
CA GLU A 37 13.27 -0.22 -10.88
C GLU A 37 13.26 -0.20 -12.42
N THR A 38 12.97 -1.33 -13.09
CA THR A 38 12.77 -1.37 -14.55
C THR A 38 11.33 -1.04 -14.96
N ASP A 39 11.14 -0.67 -16.23
CA ASP A 39 9.80 -0.49 -16.81
C ASP A 39 8.96 -1.77 -16.77
N GLU A 40 9.60 -2.93 -16.85
CA GLU A 40 8.94 -4.23 -16.78
C GLU A 40 8.44 -4.50 -15.36
N TRP A 41 9.31 -4.27 -14.36
CA TRP A 41 8.94 -4.32 -12.96
C TRP A 41 7.76 -3.39 -12.65
N TRP A 42 7.82 -2.17 -13.13
CA TRP A 42 6.76 -1.18 -12.93
C TRP A 42 5.42 -1.63 -13.52
N LYS A 43 5.42 -2.09 -14.77
CA LYS A 43 4.20 -2.60 -15.44
C LYS A 43 3.62 -3.82 -14.73
N PHE A 44 4.49 -4.72 -14.28
CA PHE A 44 4.07 -5.89 -13.50
C PHE A 44 3.44 -5.46 -12.17
N THR A 45 4.12 -4.60 -11.42
CA THR A 45 3.66 -4.09 -10.13
C THR A 45 2.31 -3.39 -10.24
N GLN A 46 2.10 -2.54 -11.23
CA GLN A 46 0.81 -1.89 -11.45
C GLN A 46 -0.34 -2.89 -11.65
N LYS A 47 -0.13 -3.91 -12.48
CA LYS A 47 -1.13 -4.95 -12.71
C LYS A 47 -1.41 -5.78 -11.44
N PHE A 48 -0.37 -6.09 -10.71
CA PHE A 48 -0.45 -6.85 -9.46
C PHE A 48 -1.22 -6.07 -8.39
N LEU A 49 -0.88 -4.80 -8.19
CA LEU A 49 -1.55 -3.93 -7.20
C LEU A 49 -3.03 -3.70 -7.54
N LYS A 50 -3.35 -3.56 -8.83
CA LYS A 50 -4.76 -3.50 -9.23
C LYS A 50 -5.52 -4.77 -8.83
N LYS A 51 -4.95 -5.96 -9.01
CA LYS A 51 -5.59 -7.21 -8.60
C LYS A 51 -5.78 -7.30 -7.08
N ILE A 52 -4.85 -6.79 -6.30
CA ILE A 52 -4.99 -6.67 -4.84
C ILE A 52 -6.17 -5.74 -4.50
N GLY A 53 -6.25 -4.58 -5.17
CA GLY A 53 -7.38 -3.64 -5.03
C GLY A 53 -8.72 -4.26 -5.42
N ASP A 54 -8.79 -4.97 -6.56
CA ASP A 54 -10.00 -5.67 -7.03
C ASP A 54 -10.50 -6.73 -6.02
N ASN A 55 -9.62 -7.30 -5.20
CA ASN A 55 -9.98 -8.20 -4.10
C ASN A 55 -10.38 -7.45 -2.80
N GLY A 56 -10.26 -6.14 -2.78
CA GLY A 56 -10.57 -5.30 -1.62
C GLY A 56 -9.63 -5.49 -0.43
N TRP A 57 -8.42 -6.00 -0.65
CA TRP A 57 -7.47 -6.25 0.44
C TRP A 57 -6.72 -4.99 0.88
N ILE A 58 -6.64 -3.97 0.02
CA ILE A 58 -6.01 -2.69 0.37
C ILE A 58 -6.80 -1.97 1.45
N SER A 59 -8.13 -1.93 1.29
CA SER A 59 -9.05 -1.18 2.14
C SER A 59 -9.82 -2.09 3.11
N ALA A 60 -9.37 -3.32 3.33
CA ALA A 60 -10.13 -4.33 4.07
C ALA A 60 -10.61 -3.84 5.46
N GLY A 61 -9.77 -3.17 6.22
CA GLY A 61 -10.09 -2.67 7.55
C GLY A 61 -10.68 -1.25 7.60
N TRP A 62 -10.89 -0.58 6.45
CA TRP A 62 -11.40 0.80 6.45
C TRP A 62 -12.93 0.84 6.65
N PRO A 63 -13.49 2.01 7.03
CA PRO A 63 -14.92 2.23 7.07
C PRO A 63 -15.56 1.99 5.69
N LYS A 64 -16.75 1.41 5.68
CA LYS A 64 -17.50 1.09 4.45
C LYS A 64 -17.78 2.31 3.57
N GLU A 65 -18.03 3.45 4.20
CA GLU A 65 -18.29 4.73 3.50
C GLU A 65 -17.13 5.20 2.61
N PHE A 66 -15.90 4.71 2.88
CA PHE A 66 -14.70 5.01 2.11
C PHE A 66 -14.17 3.81 1.31
N GLY A 67 -15.05 2.84 1.00
CA GLY A 67 -14.69 1.67 0.20
C GLY A 67 -14.02 0.54 1.00
N GLY A 68 -14.08 0.59 2.32
CA GLY A 68 -13.60 -0.46 3.20
C GLY A 68 -14.62 -1.59 3.42
N GLN A 69 -14.23 -2.57 4.19
CA GLN A 69 -15.05 -3.74 4.52
C GLN A 69 -15.16 -3.96 6.03
N GLU A 70 -14.54 -3.08 6.84
CA GLU A 70 -14.49 -3.18 8.32
C GLU A 70 -14.01 -4.54 8.80
N ARG A 71 -13.10 -5.16 8.05
CA ARG A 71 -12.53 -6.46 8.40
C ARG A 71 -11.59 -6.37 9.60
N PRO A 72 -11.43 -7.46 10.32
CA PRO A 72 -10.56 -7.47 11.51
C PRO A 72 -9.10 -7.25 11.13
N THR A 73 -8.36 -6.58 12.02
CA THR A 73 -6.94 -6.23 11.82
C THR A 73 -6.01 -7.42 11.60
N TRP A 74 -6.39 -8.62 12.06
CA TRP A 74 -5.60 -9.83 11.83
C TRP A 74 -5.55 -10.24 10.35
N GLU A 75 -6.58 -9.92 9.54
CA GLU A 75 -6.53 -10.16 8.09
C GLU A 75 -5.42 -9.34 7.45
N ASP A 76 -5.33 -8.08 7.83
CA ASP A 76 -4.30 -7.17 7.35
C ASP A 76 -2.88 -7.59 7.79
N ALA A 77 -2.74 -8.09 9.02
CA ALA A 77 -1.47 -8.62 9.50
C ALA A 77 -1.03 -9.86 8.69
N ILE A 78 -1.94 -10.83 8.49
CA ILE A 78 -1.66 -12.04 7.69
C ILE A 78 -1.36 -11.67 6.23
N PHE A 79 -2.11 -10.72 5.66
CA PHE A 79 -1.89 -10.26 4.29
C PHE A 79 -0.49 -9.65 4.12
N GLY A 80 -0.10 -8.74 5.01
CA GLY A 80 1.24 -8.12 4.98
C GLY A 80 2.36 -9.14 5.17
N GLU A 81 2.18 -10.12 6.07
CA GLU A 81 3.14 -11.19 6.31
C GLU A 81 3.34 -12.07 5.06
N GLU A 82 2.26 -12.46 4.39
CA GLU A 82 2.35 -13.26 3.17
C GLU A 82 2.96 -12.48 1.99
N LEU A 83 2.61 -11.20 1.82
CA LEU A 83 3.26 -10.35 0.80
C LEU A 83 4.78 -10.28 1.02
N ALA A 84 5.21 -10.09 2.27
CA ALA A 84 6.63 -10.03 2.61
C ALA A 84 7.33 -11.38 2.40
N TYR A 85 6.71 -12.48 2.82
CA TYR A 85 7.25 -13.83 2.67
C TYR A 85 7.48 -14.18 1.19
N TRP A 86 6.52 -13.85 0.33
CA TRP A 86 6.60 -14.08 -1.11
C TRP A 86 7.41 -13.02 -1.85
N ARG A 87 7.97 -12.02 -1.15
CA ARG A 87 8.62 -10.86 -1.79
C ARG A 87 7.78 -10.26 -2.90
N ALA A 88 6.46 -10.24 -2.71
CA ALA A 88 5.53 -9.71 -3.69
C ALA A 88 5.80 -8.21 -3.93
N PRO A 89 5.51 -7.67 -5.13
CA PRO A 89 5.78 -6.27 -5.48
C PRO A 89 4.81 -5.33 -4.76
N ALA A 90 4.97 -5.24 -3.45
CA ALA A 90 4.13 -4.47 -2.54
C ALA A 90 4.95 -3.47 -1.71
N GLN A 91 6.06 -2.97 -2.26
CA GLN A 91 6.94 -2.00 -1.59
C GLN A 91 6.17 -0.76 -1.14
N ASP A 92 5.16 -0.36 -1.92
CA ASP A 92 4.28 0.74 -1.61
C ASP A 92 3.15 0.42 -0.60
N TYR A 93 3.04 -0.85 -0.19
CA TYR A 93 2.03 -1.27 0.79
C TYR A 93 2.07 -0.44 2.07
N TRP A 94 3.26 -0.29 2.66
CA TRP A 94 3.45 0.53 3.85
C TRP A 94 3.08 1.98 3.61
N PHE A 95 3.61 2.57 2.54
CA PHE A 95 3.51 3.99 2.31
C PHE A 95 2.10 4.41 1.92
N ARG A 96 1.55 3.83 0.86
CA ARG A 96 0.25 4.25 0.33
C ARG A 96 -0.91 3.82 1.20
N TRP A 97 -0.91 2.58 1.62
CA TRP A 97 -2.07 2.00 2.29
C TRP A 97 -2.05 2.17 3.79
N LYS A 98 -0.87 2.12 4.41
CA LYS A 98 -0.73 2.25 5.85
C LYS A 98 -0.50 3.68 6.31
N MET A 99 0.32 4.46 5.62
CA MET A 99 0.58 5.85 6.01
C MET A 99 -0.46 6.80 5.43
N ILE A 100 -0.54 6.92 4.10
CA ILE A 100 -1.36 7.96 3.47
C ILE A 100 -2.84 7.74 3.73
N ALA A 101 -3.32 6.50 3.57
CA ALA A 101 -4.72 6.21 3.87
C ALA A 101 -5.07 6.43 5.34
N ALA A 102 -4.18 6.05 6.27
CA ALA A 102 -4.38 6.30 7.70
C ALA A 102 -4.41 7.80 8.01
N LEU A 103 -3.51 8.60 7.43
CA LEU A 103 -3.53 10.06 7.57
C LEU A 103 -4.85 10.65 7.07
N LEU A 104 -5.31 10.24 5.90
CA LEU A 104 -6.58 10.70 5.34
C LEU A 104 -7.77 10.27 6.20
N LEU A 105 -7.82 9.01 6.65
CA LEU A 105 -8.91 8.49 7.47
C LEU A 105 -9.01 9.20 8.82
N HIS A 106 -7.88 9.53 9.45
CA HIS A 106 -7.86 10.16 10.77
C HIS A 106 -7.94 11.69 10.72
N PHE A 107 -7.27 12.33 9.79
CA PHE A 107 -7.07 13.77 9.78
C PHE A 107 -7.66 14.47 8.55
N GLY A 108 -7.95 13.74 7.47
CA GLY A 108 -8.56 14.31 6.28
C GLY A 108 -9.99 14.78 6.54
N ASN A 109 -10.41 15.86 5.88
CA ASN A 109 -11.81 16.21 5.80
C ASN A 109 -12.57 15.28 4.84
N ASP A 110 -13.90 15.35 4.82
CA ASP A 110 -14.75 14.47 4.01
C ASP A 110 -14.46 14.58 2.51
N GLU A 111 -14.16 15.78 2.03
CA GLU A 111 -13.81 16.02 0.63
C GLU A 111 -12.50 15.29 0.26
N GLN A 112 -11.47 15.45 1.08
CA GLN A 112 -10.18 14.76 0.89
C GLN A 112 -10.33 13.23 0.92
N LYS A 113 -11.12 12.71 1.89
CA LYS A 113 -11.39 11.28 1.99
C LYS A 113 -12.09 10.74 0.74
N ARG A 114 -13.18 11.39 0.32
CA ARG A 114 -13.94 10.97 -0.88
C ARG A 114 -13.12 11.10 -2.16
N LYS A 115 -12.27 12.09 -2.25
CA LYS A 115 -11.41 12.32 -3.42
C LYS A 115 -10.30 11.27 -3.56
N HIS A 116 -9.64 10.91 -2.48
CA HIS A 116 -8.37 10.18 -2.53
C HIS A 116 -8.47 8.71 -2.12
N LEU A 117 -9.29 8.36 -1.13
CA LEU A 117 -9.35 6.98 -0.62
C LEU A 117 -9.79 5.95 -1.67
N PRO A 118 -10.77 6.21 -2.56
CA PRO A 118 -11.15 5.24 -3.60
C PRO A 118 -10.01 4.91 -4.56
N GLY A 119 -9.21 5.90 -4.94
CA GLY A 119 -8.04 5.70 -5.79
C GLY A 119 -6.96 4.85 -5.11
N ILE A 120 -6.74 5.05 -3.80
CA ILE A 120 -5.81 4.22 -3.02
C ILE A 120 -6.36 2.79 -2.91
N ALA A 121 -7.64 2.62 -2.57
CA ALA A 121 -8.28 1.31 -2.42
C ALA A 121 -8.23 0.48 -3.71
N SER A 122 -8.30 1.12 -4.88
CA SER A 122 -8.21 0.45 -6.18
C SER A 122 -6.80 -0.05 -6.53
N GLY A 123 -5.76 0.35 -5.78
CA GLY A 123 -4.37 0.03 -6.08
C GLY A 123 -3.79 0.74 -7.30
N GLN A 124 -4.50 1.73 -7.87
CA GLN A 124 -4.12 2.38 -9.12
C GLN A 124 -3.50 3.77 -8.95
N VAL A 125 -3.65 4.38 -7.78
CA VAL A 125 -3.11 5.72 -7.49
C VAL A 125 -1.81 5.59 -6.70
N TYR A 126 -0.80 6.32 -7.14
CA TYR A 126 0.53 6.32 -6.56
C TYR A 126 0.78 7.62 -5.81
N TRP A 127 1.38 7.51 -4.65
CA TRP A 127 1.72 8.63 -3.79
C TRP A 127 3.22 8.68 -3.57
N CYS A 128 3.76 9.86 -3.43
CA CYS A 128 5.13 10.08 -3.03
C CYS A 128 5.18 10.99 -1.80
N GLN A 129 6.30 11.00 -1.13
CA GLN A 129 6.55 11.80 0.06
C GLN A 129 7.83 12.62 -0.17
N GLY A 130 7.73 13.92 0.05
CA GLY A 130 8.88 14.81 -0.03
C GLY A 130 9.19 15.37 1.37
N PHE A 131 9.91 14.60 2.20
CA PHE A 131 10.28 15.03 3.54
C PHE A 131 11.74 15.45 3.63
N SER A 132 12.64 14.57 3.19
CA SER A 132 14.06 14.78 3.33
C SER A 132 14.63 15.60 2.18
N GLU A 133 15.64 16.41 2.47
CA GLU A 133 16.46 17.14 1.52
C GLU A 133 17.90 16.59 1.58
N PRO A 134 18.76 16.88 0.60
CA PRO A 134 20.16 16.44 0.65
C PRO A 134 20.90 16.87 1.93
N GLY A 135 20.51 18.00 2.52
CA GLY A 135 21.11 18.56 3.74
C GLY A 135 20.32 18.30 5.03
N ALA A 136 19.11 17.72 4.95
CA ALA A 136 18.21 17.56 6.11
C ALA A 136 17.39 16.27 6.02
N GLY A 137 17.66 15.33 6.91
CA GLY A 137 16.91 14.08 7.07
C GLY A 137 16.19 14.05 8.42
N SER A 138 16.80 13.42 9.43
CA SER A 138 16.23 13.34 10.79
C SER A 138 16.03 14.72 11.44
N ASP A 139 16.87 15.70 11.09
CA ASP A 139 16.65 17.10 11.46
C ASP A 139 15.70 17.78 10.48
N LEU A 140 14.39 17.54 10.65
CA LEU A 140 13.36 18.17 9.83
C LEU A 140 13.37 19.72 9.95
N GLY A 141 13.78 20.25 11.09
CA GLY A 141 13.92 21.71 11.29
C GLY A 141 15.03 22.34 10.44
N GLY A 142 15.96 21.54 9.93
CA GLY A 142 17.04 21.97 9.03
C GLY A 142 16.64 22.08 7.56
N CYS A 143 15.41 21.73 7.17
CA CYS A 143 14.92 21.82 5.80
C CYS A 143 14.94 23.28 5.30
N GLN A 144 15.46 23.47 4.08
CA GLN A 144 15.66 24.79 3.47
C GLN A 144 14.77 25.04 2.24
N VAL A 145 14.11 24.02 1.72
CA VAL A 145 13.17 24.16 0.59
C VAL A 145 12.07 25.17 0.95
N LYS A 146 11.85 26.11 0.07
CA LYS A 146 10.83 27.17 0.24
C LYS A 146 9.76 27.01 -0.80
N ALA A 147 8.50 27.07 -0.37
CA ALA A 147 7.37 27.17 -1.26
C ALA A 147 6.94 28.62 -1.43
N GLN A 148 6.83 29.12 -2.66
CA GLN A 148 6.28 30.42 -2.99
C GLN A 148 4.84 30.28 -3.48
N ASP A 149 3.91 30.88 -2.77
CA ASP A 149 2.51 30.93 -3.21
C ASP A 149 2.37 31.84 -4.45
N LYS A 150 1.80 31.32 -5.52
CA LYS A 150 1.50 32.00 -6.78
C LYS A 150 -0.01 32.10 -7.03
N GLY A 151 -0.83 31.81 -6.05
CA GLY A 151 -2.29 31.79 -6.12
C GLY A 151 -2.83 30.42 -6.54
N ASP A 152 -2.62 30.02 -7.82
CA ASP A 152 -3.12 28.74 -8.35
C ASP A 152 -2.16 27.57 -8.15
N TYR A 153 -0.91 27.81 -7.79
CA TYR A 153 0.12 26.82 -7.57
C TYR A 153 1.21 27.30 -6.60
N PHE A 154 1.95 26.39 -6.05
CA PHE A 154 3.17 26.67 -5.31
C PHE A 154 4.39 26.37 -6.18
N LEU A 155 5.34 27.30 -6.23
CA LEU A 155 6.66 27.08 -6.77
C LEU A 155 7.57 26.60 -5.63
N VAL A 156 8.08 25.37 -5.73
CA VAL A 156 8.96 24.72 -4.76
C VAL A 156 10.35 24.58 -5.32
#